data_61287f10df4a91faad2385a9bfa0527c
#
_entry.id   61287f10df4a91faad2385a9bfa0527c
#
_cell.length_a   1.000
_cell.length_b   1.000
_cell.length_c   1.000
_cell.angle_alpha   90.00
_cell.angle_beta   90.00
_cell.angle_gamma   90.00
#
_symmetry.space_group_name_H-M   'P 1'
#
loop_
_entity.id
_entity.type
_entity.pdbx_description
1 polymer ?
#
loop_
_entity_poly.entity_id
_entity_poly.type
_entity_poly.pdbx_seq_one_letter_code
_entity_poly.pdbx_strand_id
1 'polypeptide(L)'
;FFQILKYKYIYMKEVTSILFVIVLAMTGINYYIKNKDVVIVESTIDNRKYRIADAPDKLDVANLLGEINRDILKLIDHLKSNDDENVKRLCKRYNPDRLGENVEYKSYKAYSVNKGEEIVLCVRDEDGKLIRDKNTMKFVLIHELAHVMTVENGHPPEFWKNMGYLLKEANIVGVYEAIDYSKNPVNYCGTLVDKTPYPF
;
A
#
# COMPACT_ATOMS: atom_id res chain seq x y z
N PHE A 1 -32.25 45.79 -20.40
CA PHE A 1 -31.20 44.88 -20.82
C PHE A 1 -30.09 44.79 -19.75
N PHE A 2 -29.50 45.90 -19.33
CA PHE A 2 -28.41 45.94 -18.34
C PHE A 2 -28.79 45.39 -16.97
N GLN A 3 -29.99 45.64 -16.49
CA GLN A 3 -30.47 45.13 -15.22
C GLN A 3 -30.61 43.60 -15.25
N ILE A 4 -31.08 43.00 -16.34
CA ILE A 4 -31.24 41.56 -16.49
C ILE A 4 -29.84 40.88 -16.47
N LEU A 5 -28.84 41.46 -17.11
CA LEU A 5 -27.46 40.94 -17.07
C LEU A 5 -26.86 41.00 -15.66
N LYS A 6 -27.12 42.07 -14.92
CA LYS A 6 -26.66 42.22 -13.53
C LYS A 6 -27.31 41.18 -12.60
N TYR A 7 -28.62 40.94 -12.72
CA TYR A 7 -29.33 39.90 -11.96
C TYR A 7 -28.78 38.50 -12.29
N LYS A 8 -28.57 38.19 -13.56
CA LYS A 8 -28.00 36.90 -13.99
C LYS A 8 -26.58 36.70 -13.46
N TYR A 9 -25.76 37.72 -13.43
CA TYR A 9 -24.41 37.69 -12.89
C TYR A 9 -24.42 37.42 -11.36
N ILE A 10 -25.25 38.13 -10.59
CA ILE A 10 -25.39 37.98 -9.15
C ILE A 10 -25.87 36.57 -8.85
N TYR A 11 -26.93 36.09 -9.51
CA TYR A 11 -27.47 34.74 -9.35
C TYR A 11 -26.44 33.67 -9.65
N MET A 12 -25.68 33.77 -10.74
CA MET A 12 -24.59 32.86 -11.09
C MET A 12 -23.50 32.83 -10.00
N LYS A 13 -23.14 33.99 -9.46
CA LYS A 13 -22.15 34.08 -8.37
C LYS A 13 -22.62 33.39 -7.09
N GLU A 14 -23.88 33.57 -6.73
CA GLU A 14 -24.48 32.91 -5.57
C GLU A 14 -24.52 31.39 -5.76
N VAL A 15 -24.97 30.91 -6.92
CA VAL A 15 -25.01 29.47 -7.26
C VAL A 15 -23.61 28.85 -7.24
N THR A 16 -22.60 29.53 -7.80
CA THR A 16 -21.22 29.02 -7.76
C THR A 16 -20.66 28.98 -6.34
N SER A 17 -20.99 29.97 -5.50
CA SER A 17 -20.59 29.98 -4.08
C SER A 17 -21.23 28.83 -3.29
N ILE A 18 -22.51 28.57 -3.52
CA ILE A 18 -23.22 27.47 -2.88
C ILE A 18 -22.63 26.11 -3.30
N LEU A 19 -22.38 25.92 -4.60
CA LEU A 19 -21.73 24.70 -5.12
C LEU A 19 -20.35 24.49 -4.51
N PHE A 20 -19.56 25.54 -4.39
CA PHE A 20 -18.23 25.48 -3.77
C PHE A 20 -18.32 25.02 -2.29
N VAL A 21 -19.26 25.57 -1.51
CA VAL A 21 -19.49 25.18 -0.12
C VAL A 21 -19.92 23.71 -0.03
N ILE A 22 -20.81 23.25 -0.92
CA ILE A 22 -21.25 21.85 -0.97
C ILE A 22 -20.07 20.94 -1.25
N VAL A 23 -19.21 21.25 -2.22
CA VAL A 23 -18.01 20.46 -2.56
C VAL A 23 -17.07 20.39 -1.35
N LEU A 24 -16.82 21.51 -0.67
CA LEU A 24 -15.99 21.54 0.54
C LEU A 24 -16.59 20.69 1.67
N ALA A 25 -17.91 20.78 1.88
CA ALA A 25 -18.59 19.96 2.88
C ALA A 25 -18.50 18.46 2.56
N MET A 26 -18.74 18.08 1.31
CA MET A 26 -18.64 16.68 0.85
C MET A 26 -17.21 16.14 0.98
N THR A 27 -16.22 16.93 0.62
CA THR A 27 -14.81 16.54 0.78
C THR A 27 -14.41 16.39 2.25
N GLY A 28 -14.87 17.30 3.11
CA GLY A 28 -14.67 17.22 4.56
C GLY A 28 -15.34 16.00 5.20
N ILE A 29 -16.57 15.70 4.82
CA ILE A 29 -17.31 14.52 5.28
C ILE A 29 -16.60 13.24 4.82
N ASN A 30 -16.21 13.14 3.54
CA ASN A 30 -15.49 12.00 3.03
C ASN A 30 -14.16 11.79 3.75
N TYR A 31 -13.41 12.87 3.99
CA TYR A 31 -12.17 12.83 4.75
C TYR A 31 -12.40 12.32 6.19
N TYR A 32 -13.43 12.83 6.86
CA TYR A 32 -13.77 12.39 8.22
C TYR A 32 -14.18 10.91 8.26
N ILE A 33 -15.04 10.45 7.34
CA ILE A 33 -15.47 9.05 7.27
C ILE A 33 -14.30 8.13 7.03
N LYS A 34 -13.38 8.52 6.13
CA LYS A 34 -12.20 7.71 5.77
C LYS A 34 -11.17 7.59 6.90
N ASN A 35 -11.12 8.54 7.82
CA ASN A 35 -10.09 8.60 8.85
C ASN A 35 -10.60 8.41 10.29
N LYS A 36 -11.91 8.27 10.52
CA LYS A 36 -12.48 8.20 11.87
C LYS A 36 -11.99 7.00 12.70
N ASP A 37 -11.65 5.89 12.03
CA ASP A 37 -11.23 4.65 12.65
C ASP A 37 -9.72 4.38 12.43
N VAL A 38 -8.93 5.44 12.17
CA VAL A 38 -7.52 5.36 11.83
C VAL A 38 -6.69 6.22 12.77
N VAL A 39 -5.56 5.67 13.21
CA VAL A 39 -4.58 6.36 14.05
C VAL A 39 -3.17 6.21 13.51
N ILE A 40 -2.28 7.10 13.94
CA ILE A 40 -0.85 7.01 13.70
C ILE A 40 -0.19 6.46 14.97
N VAL A 41 0.49 5.32 14.85
CA VAL A 41 1.19 4.67 15.97
C VAL A 41 2.66 4.51 15.62
N GLU A 42 3.53 4.85 16.56
CA GLU A 42 4.98 4.65 16.43
C GLU A 42 5.35 3.22 16.84
N SER A 43 6.06 2.53 15.95
CA SER A 43 6.60 1.19 16.21
C SER A 43 7.82 1.26 17.11
N THR A 44 7.90 0.36 18.10
CA THR A 44 9.07 0.19 18.95
C THR A 44 10.21 -0.58 18.27
N ILE A 45 9.98 -1.14 17.08
CA ILE A 45 10.92 -1.99 16.34
C ILE A 45 11.85 -1.15 15.45
N ASP A 46 11.32 -0.10 14.81
CA ASP A 46 12.06 0.74 13.87
C ASP A 46 11.86 2.24 14.09
N ASN A 47 11.09 2.64 15.14
CA ASN A 47 10.76 4.01 15.53
C ASN A 47 10.04 4.81 14.41
N ARG A 48 9.39 4.11 13.45
CA ARG A 48 8.59 4.73 12.40
C ARG A 48 7.13 4.80 12.79
N LYS A 49 6.43 5.75 12.19
CA LYS A 49 5.00 5.98 12.41
C LYS A 49 4.20 5.31 11.31
N TYR A 50 3.26 4.48 11.71
CA TYR A 50 2.39 3.73 10.79
C TYR A 50 0.94 4.19 10.91
N ARG A 51 0.28 4.36 9.76
CA ARG A 51 -1.15 4.59 9.66
C ARG A 51 -1.86 3.25 9.77
N ILE A 52 -2.66 3.06 10.82
CA ILE A 52 -3.28 1.78 11.17
C ILE A 52 -4.70 1.97 11.73
N ALA A 53 -5.46 0.88 11.85
CA ALA A 53 -6.76 0.91 12.51
C ALA A 53 -6.65 1.27 13.99
N ASP A 54 -7.61 2.05 14.53
CA ASP A 54 -7.72 2.31 15.97
C ASP A 54 -8.35 1.11 16.68
N ALA A 55 -7.52 0.12 16.97
CA ALA A 55 -7.88 -1.15 17.59
C ALA A 55 -7.01 -1.41 18.83
N PRO A 56 -7.45 -2.30 19.76
CA PRO A 56 -6.70 -2.58 20.98
C PRO A 56 -5.27 -3.08 20.75
N ASP A 57 -5.02 -3.79 19.64
CA ASP A 57 -3.74 -4.37 19.23
C ASP A 57 -2.92 -3.46 18.28
N LYS A 58 -3.26 -2.17 18.21
CA LYS A 58 -2.61 -1.22 17.29
C LYS A 58 -1.08 -1.15 17.42
N LEU A 59 -0.54 -1.32 18.63
CA LEU A 59 0.91 -1.36 18.83
C LEU A 59 1.53 -2.62 18.21
N ASP A 60 0.86 -3.78 18.33
CA ASP A 60 1.32 -5.03 17.72
C ASP A 60 1.33 -4.92 16.18
N VAL A 61 0.32 -4.25 15.61
CA VAL A 61 0.26 -3.96 14.16
C VAL A 61 1.39 -3.04 13.75
N ALA A 62 1.63 -1.95 14.47
CA ALA A 62 2.73 -1.03 14.18
C ALA A 62 4.09 -1.75 14.23
N ASN A 63 4.29 -2.62 15.23
CA ASN A 63 5.51 -3.41 15.38
C ASN A 63 5.66 -4.44 14.26
N LEU A 64 4.58 -5.11 13.86
CA LEU A 64 4.59 -6.04 12.72
C LEU A 64 4.99 -5.33 11.43
N LEU A 65 4.40 -4.16 11.14
CA LEU A 65 4.78 -3.36 9.97
C LEU A 65 6.23 -2.88 10.06
N GLY A 66 6.70 -2.52 11.26
CA GLY A 66 8.09 -2.14 11.52
C GLY A 66 9.08 -3.27 11.23
N GLU A 67 8.77 -4.51 11.64
CA GLU A 67 9.59 -5.66 11.30
C GLU A 67 9.65 -5.92 9.79
N ILE A 68 8.49 -5.92 9.13
CA ILE A 68 8.40 -6.14 7.67
C ILE A 68 9.15 -5.03 6.93
N ASN A 69 8.96 -3.77 7.32
CA ASN A 69 9.62 -2.62 6.70
C ASN A 69 11.15 -2.70 6.85
N ARG A 70 11.64 -3.05 8.04
CA ARG A 70 13.06 -3.26 8.29
C ARG A 70 13.65 -4.35 7.37
N ASP A 71 12.91 -5.43 7.15
CA ASP A 71 13.34 -6.50 6.25
C ASP A 71 13.35 -6.02 4.79
N ILE A 72 12.32 -5.30 4.35
CA ILE A 72 12.29 -4.71 2.99
C ILE A 72 13.42 -3.69 2.79
N LEU A 73 13.76 -2.90 3.82
CA LEU A 73 14.88 -1.97 3.72
C LEU A 73 16.23 -2.69 3.50
N LYS A 74 16.44 -3.90 4.06
CA LYS A 74 17.60 -4.74 3.74
C LYS A 74 17.63 -5.15 2.26
N LEU A 75 16.46 -5.54 1.72
CA LEU A 75 16.33 -5.84 0.28
C LEU A 75 16.63 -4.60 -0.57
N ILE A 76 16.02 -3.46 -0.27
CA ILE A 76 16.26 -2.20 -1.01
C ILE A 76 17.73 -1.79 -0.95
N ASP A 77 18.38 -1.93 0.21
CA ASP A 77 19.81 -1.61 0.36
C ASP A 77 20.71 -2.53 -0.47
N HIS A 78 20.42 -3.81 -0.48
CA HIS A 78 21.09 -4.79 -1.35
C HIS A 78 20.97 -4.43 -2.84
N LEU A 79 19.82 -3.93 -3.26
CA LEU A 79 19.52 -3.60 -4.65
C LEU A 79 20.15 -2.27 -5.13
N LYS A 80 20.62 -1.39 -4.25
CA LYS A 80 21.12 -0.05 -4.61
C LYS A 80 22.28 -0.04 -5.59
N SER A 81 23.10 -1.08 -5.61
CA SER A 81 24.25 -1.20 -6.51
C SER A 81 23.89 -1.73 -7.90
N ASN A 82 22.62 -2.08 -8.14
CA ASN A 82 22.17 -2.62 -9.41
C ASN A 82 21.92 -1.50 -10.42
N ASP A 83 22.42 -1.65 -11.65
CA ASP A 83 22.31 -0.65 -12.71
C ASP A 83 21.03 -0.71 -13.54
N ASP A 84 20.17 -1.73 -13.33
CA ASP A 84 18.89 -1.87 -14.02
C ASP A 84 17.95 -0.69 -13.69
N GLU A 85 17.36 -0.09 -14.72
CA GLU A 85 16.52 1.11 -14.58
C GLU A 85 15.23 0.86 -13.79
N ASN A 86 14.69 -0.36 -13.83
CA ASN A 86 13.52 -0.74 -13.04
C ASN A 86 13.89 -0.84 -11.56
N VAL A 87 15.08 -1.39 -11.25
CA VAL A 87 15.59 -1.47 -9.88
C VAL A 87 15.88 -0.06 -9.34
N LYS A 88 16.56 0.79 -10.11
CA LYS A 88 16.78 2.20 -9.74
C LYS A 88 15.47 2.93 -9.45
N ARG A 89 14.43 2.68 -10.28
CA ARG A 89 13.09 3.24 -10.06
C ARG A 89 12.50 2.80 -8.73
N LEU A 90 12.57 1.51 -8.41
CA LEU A 90 12.11 0.97 -7.13
C LEU A 90 12.85 1.64 -5.96
N CYS A 91 14.19 1.62 -5.98
CA CYS A 91 15.02 2.20 -4.91
C CYS A 91 14.76 3.69 -4.70
N LYS A 92 14.46 4.43 -5.77
CA LYS A 92 14.13 5.87 -5.70
C LYS A 92 12.72 6.13 -5.15
N ARG A 93 11.76 5.25 -5.43
CA ARG A 93 10.34 5.47 -5.13
C ARG A 93 9.86 4.86 -3.83
N TYR A 94 10.51 3.77 -3.39
CA TYR A 94 10.13 3.16 -2.12
C TYR A 94 10.35 4.14 -0.97
N ASN A 95 9.26 4.44 -0.27
CA ASN A 95 9.31 5.29 0.92
C ASN A 95 8.85 4.48 2.14
N PRO A 96 9.78 4.13 3.06
CA PRO A 96 9.45 3.34 4.25
C PRO A 96 8.46 4.02 5.20
N ASP A 97 8.30 5.35 5.14
CA ASP A 97 7.36 6.11 5.96
C ASP A 97 5.93 6.12 5.40
N ARG A 98 5.72 5.43 4.28
CA ARG A 98 4.44 5.35 3.56
C ARG A 98 3.87 3.93 3.49
N LEU A 99 4.40 3.03 4.30
CA LEU A 99 3.80 1.71 4.54
C LEU A 99 2.73 1.83 5.62
N GLY A 100 1.58 1.18 5.44
CA GLY A 100 0.48 1.24 6.39
C GLY A 100 -0.44 0.03 6.34
N GLU A 101 -1.40 -0.02 7.27
CA GLU A 101 -2.47 -1.03 7.29
C GLU A 101 -3.58 -0.65 6.30
N ASN A 102 -4.09 -1.64 5.57
CA ASN A 102 -5.32 -1.48 4.82
C ASN A 102 -6.51 -1.51 5.78
N VAL A 103 -7.08 -0.34 6.05
CA VAL A 103 -8.26 -0.19 6.92
C VAL A 103 -9.58 -0.25 6.13
N GLU A 104 -9.51 -0.26 4.81
CA GLU A 104 -10.66 -0.37 3.89
C GLU A 104 -10.85 -1.85 3.47
N TYR A 105 -11.21 -2.72 4.40
CA TYR A 105 -11.26 -4.19 4.24
C TYR A 105 -12.10 -4.72 3.06
N LYS A 106 -12.82 -3.87 2.30
CA LYS A 106 -13.88 -4.32 1.40
C LYS A 106 -13.46 -4.55 -0.06
N SER A 107 -12.36 -4.00 -0.55
CA SER A 107 -12.08 -4.03 -1.99
C SER A 107 -10.71 -4.57 -2.40
N TYR A 108 -9.65 -4.26 -1.66
CA TYR A 108 -8.29 -4.70 -1.98
C TYR A 108 -7.60 -5.24 -0.74
N LYS A 109 -6.76 -6.28 -0.91
CA LYS A 109 -6.03 -6.91 0.20
C LYS A 109 -4.71 -6.18 0.49
N ALA A 110 -4.04 -5.75 -0.57
CA ALA A 110 -2.92 -4.82 -0.56
C ALA A 110 -3.00 -3.96 -1.81
N TYR A 111 -2.42 -2.79 -1.80
CA TYR A 111 -2.29 -1.95 -3.00
C TYR A 111 -1.19 -0.90 -2.82
N SER A 112 -0.65 -0.45 -3.95
CA SER A 112 0.24 0.72 -4.01
C SER A 112 -0.44 1.88 -4.74
N VAL A 113 -0.32 3.09 -4.18
CA VAL A 113 -0.81 4.33 -4.78
C VAL A 113 0.30 4.94 -5.61
N ASN A 114 -0.02 5.40 -6.82
CA ASN A 114 0.88 6.16 -7.69
C ASN A 114 2.30 5.56 -7.81
N LYS A 115 2.38 4.20 -7.88
CA LYS A 115 3.67 3.49 -7.99
C LYS A 115 4.61 3.79 -6.82
N GLY A 116 4.15 3.59 -5.60
CA GLY A 116 4.96 3.64 -4.38
C GLY A 116 4.89 4.93 -3.56
N GLU A 117 3.96 5.83 -3.88
CA GLU A 117 3.67 6.99 -3.02
C GLU A 117 3.12 6.55 -1.65
N GLU A 118 2.28 5.51 -1.63
CA GLU A 118 1.81 4.82 -0.44
C GLU A 118 1.65 3.34 -0.75
N ILE A 119 1.99 2.48 0.19
CA ILE A 119 1.72 1.04 0.11
C ILE A 119 0.96 0.65 1.37
N VAL A 120 -0.17 -0.03 1.20
CA VAL A 120 -0.95 -0.55 2.32
C VAL A 120 -1.09 -2.06 2.22
N LEU A 121 -0.99 -2.71 3.38
CA LEU A 121 -1.08 -4.16 3.52
C LEU A 121 -2.30 -4.55 4.35
N CYS A 122 -2.93 -5.63 3.99
CA CYS A 122 -3.84 -6.31 4.88
C CYS A 122 -3.02 -7.03 5.96
N VAL A 123 -3.27 -6.70 7.22
CA VAL A 123 -2.59 -7.31 8.38
C VAL A 123 -3.55 -8.08 9.27
N ARG A 124 -4.84 -8.09 8.93
CA ARG A 124 -5.89 -8.80 9.67
C ARG A 124 -6.63 -9.76 8.75
N ASP A 125 -7.01 -10.90 9.31
CA ASP A 125 -7.90 -11.85 8.64
C ASP A 125 -9.36 -11.35 8.59
N GLU A 126 -10.25 -12.16 8.04
CA GLU A 126 -11.67 -11.83 7.91
C GLU A 126 -12.39 -11.69 9.25
N ASP A 127 -11.86 -12.28 10.31
CA ASP A 127 -12.35 -12.17 11.70
C ASP A 127 -11.74 -10.95 12.43
N GLY A 128 -10.91 -10.17 11.77
CA GLY A 128 -10.21 -9.01 12.33
C GLY A 128 -8.99 -9.36 13.19
N LYS A 129 -8.55 -10.64 13.20
CA LYS A 129 -7.39 -11.08 13.96
C LYS A 129 -6.09 -10.79 13.21
N LEU A 130 -5.07 -10.42 13.96
CA LEU A 130 -3.74 -10.16 13.40
C LEU A 130 -3.17 -11.42 12.74
N ILE A 131 -2.83 -11.30 11.45
CA ILE A 131 -2.15 -12.34 10.68
C ILE A 131 -0.71 -12.45 11.17
N ARG A 132 -0.26 -13.69 11.44
CA ARG A 132 1.07 -13.96 11.96
C ARG A 132 2.06 -14.45 10.91
N ASP A 133 1.58 -14.82 9.73
CA ASP A 133 2.42 -15.26 8.61
C ASP A 133 3.09 -14.07 7.92
N LYS A 134 4.23 -13.67 8.48
CA LYS A 134 5.04 -12.57 7.94
C LYS A 134 5.62 -12.89 6.57
N ASN A 135 5.83 -14.18 6.26
CA ASN A 135 6.45 -14.56 4.99
C ASN A 135 5.49 -14.33 3.83
N THR A 136 4.22 -14.72 3.98
CA THR A 136 3.18 -14.41 2.99
C THR A 136 2.91 -12.91 2.91
N MET A 137 2.94 -12.15 4.02
CA MET A 137 2.86 -10.69 3.97
C MET A 137 3.99 -10.07 3.16
N LYS A 138 5.23 -10.56 3.32
CA LYS A 138 6.39 -10.10 2.52
C LYS A 138 6.25 -10.47 1.05
N PHE A 139 5.72 -11.66 0.73
CA PHE A 139 5.38 -12.02 -0.65
C PHE A 139 4.43 -11.00 -1.29
N VAL A 140 3.35 -10.64 -0.58
CA VAL A 140 2.38 -9.65 -1.07
C VAL A 140 2.99 -8.26 -1.16
N LEU A 141 3.81 -7.85 -0.19
CA LEU A 141 4.52 -6.57 -0.27
C LEU A 141 5.50 -6.54 -1.46
N ILE A 142 6.21 -7.63 -1.75
CA ILE A 142 7.10 -7.75 -2.92
C ILE A 142 6.27 -7.66 -4.21
N HIS A 143 5.05 -8.17 -4.26
CA HIS A 143 4.12 -7.95 -5.36
C HIS A 143 3.85 -6.44 -5.57
N GLU A 144 3.56 -5.70 -4.50
CA GLU A 144 3.36 -4.25 -4.59
C GLU A 144 4.64 -3.50 -5.01
N LEU A 145 5.81 -3.95 -4.54
CA LEU A 145 7.09 -3.41 -4.98
C LEU A 145 7.37 -3.69 -6.47
N ALA A 146 6.90 -4.83 -7.00
CA ALA A 146 6.99 -5.10 -8.44
C ALA A 146 6.12 -4.13 -9.25
N HIS A 147 4.98 -3.67 -8.74
CA HIS A 147 4.20 -2.58 -9.35
C HIS A 147 4.96 -1.25 -9.35
N VAL A 148 5.72 -0.95 -8.29
CA VAL A 148 6.59 0.24 -8.23
C VAL A 148 7.72 0.14 -9.25
N MET A 149 8.29 -1.05 -9.41
CA MET A 149 9.38 -1.36 -10.32
C MET A 149 8.95 -1.30 -11.80
N THR A 150 7.70 -1.66 -12.12
CA THR A 150 7.17 -1.77 -13.50
C THR A 150 6.53 -0.45 -13.94
N VAL A 151 6.81 -0.01 -15.18
CA VAL A 151 6.24 1.23 -15.75
C VAL A 151 4.76 1.08 -16.05
N GLU A 152 4.40 -0.01 -16.74
CA GLU A 152 3.02 -0.28 -17.15
C GLU A 152 2.12 -0.59 -15.95
N ASN A 153 0.82 -0.34 -16.11
CA ASN A 153 -0.17 -0.71 -15.10
C ASN A 153 -0.63 -2.16 -15.28
N GLY A 154 -1.19 -2.75 -14.21
CA GLY A 154 -1.63 -4.13 -14.22
C GLY A 154 -0.46 -5.12 -14.07
N HIS A 155 -0.61 -6.29 -14.67
CA HIS A 155 0.36 -7.38 -14.55
C HIS A 155 0.90 -7.82 -15.93
N PRO A 156 1.59 -6.94 -16.69
CA PRO A 156 2.22 -7.30 -17.95
C PRO A 156 3.36 -8.33 -17.73
N PRO A 157 3.91 -8.96 -18.77
CA PRO A 157 5.01 -9.92 -18.62
C PRO A 157 6.21 -9.36 -17.85
N GLU A 158 6.51 -8.06 -18.00
CA GLU A 158 7.57 -7.36 -17.28
C GLU A 158 7.30 -7.35 -15.76
N PHE A 159 6.05 -7.17 -15.33
CA PHE A 159 5.70 -7.24 -13.92
C PHE A 159 6.07 -8.59 -13.29
N TRP A 160 5.71 -9.69 -13.94
CA TRP A 160 6.03 -11.03 -13.43
C TRP A 160 7.52 -11.31 -13.40
N LYS A 161 8.27 -10.83 -14.41
CA LYS A 161 9.74 -10.87 -14.42
C LYS A 161 10.32 -10.10 -13.23
N ASN A 162 9.84 -8.87 -13.00
CA ASN A 162 10.29 -8.01 -11.90
C ASN A 162 9.96 -8.64 -10.54
N MET A 163 8.75 -9.17 -10.37
CA MET A 163 8.35 -9.85 -9.13
C MET A 163 9.22 -11.09 -8.87
N GLY A 164 9.44 -11.94 -9.87
CA GLY A 164 10.30 -13.12 -9.74
C GLY A 164 11.74 -12.74 -9.37
N TYR A 165 12.27 -11.68 -9.98
CA TYR A 165 13.59 -11.13 -9.62
C TYR A 165 13.62 -10.67 -8.16
N LEU A 166 12.65 -9.85 -7.72
CA LEU A 166 12.60 -9.35 -6.34
C LEU A 166 12.47 -10.47 -5.30
N LEU A 167 11.65 -11.49 -5.58
CA LEU A 167 11.52 -12.66 -4.70
C LEU A 167 12.83 -13.43 -4.57
N LYS A 168 13.58 -13.58 -5.68
CA LYS A 168 14.89 -14.23 -5.67
C LYS A 168 15.89 -13.43 -4.84
N GLU A 169 16.01 -12.11 -5.06
CA GLU A 169 16.91 -11.26 -4.29
C GLU A 169 16.52 -11.21 -2.80
N ALA A 170 15.22 -11.16 -2.49
CA ALA A 170 14.72 -11.21 -1.12
C ALA A 170 15.07 -12.53 -0.41
N ASN A 171 15.05 -13.65 -1.14
CA ASN A 171 15.49 -14.94 -0.61
C ASN A 171 17.02 -14.96 -0.37
N ILE A 172 17.81 -14.42 -1.31
CA ILE A 172 19.27 -14.33 -1.17
C ILE A 172 19.69 -13.56 0.09
N VAL A 173 19.02 -12.44 0.37
CA VAL A 173 19.34 -11.62 1.56
C VAL A 173 18.62 -12.12 2.85
N GLY A 174 17.90 -13.23 2.78
CA GLY A 174 17.27 -13.87 3.93
C GLY A 174 16.07 -13.12 4.51
N VAL A 175 15.40 -12.27 3.72
CA VAL A 175 14.19 -11.55 4.15
C VAL A 175 12.90 -12.25 3.73
N TYR A 176 12.97 -13.15 2.77
CA TYR A 176 11.85 -13.97 2.28
C TYR A 176 12.29 -15.42 2.13
N GLU A 177 11.45 -16.36 2.58
CA GLU A 177 11.62 -17.78 2.33
C GLU A 177 10.80 -18.18 1.10
N ALA A 178 11.46 -18.80 0.09
CA ALA A 178 10.80 -19.20 -1.13
C ALA A 178 9.78 -20.31 -0.89
N ILE A 179 8.52 -20.06 -1.18
CA ILE A 179 7.41 -21.00 -1.09
C ILE A 179 6.81 -21.24 -2.47
N ASP A 180 6.65 -22.51 -2.83
CA ASP A 180 5.87 -22.92 -3.99
C ASP A 180 4.38 -22.92 -3.62
N TYR A 181 3.73 -21.78 -3.82
CA TYR A 181 2.32 -21.63 -3.53
C TYR A 181 1.40 -22.48 -4.41
N SER A 182 1.89 -23.00 -5.54
CA SER A 182 1.11 -23.96 -6.34
C SER A 182 0.94 -25.31 -5.65
N LYS A 183 1.90 -25.67 -4.79
CA LYS A 183 1.85 -26.87 -3.96
C LYS A 183 1.35 -26.60 -2.54
N ASN A 184 1.56 -25.38 -2.03
CA ASN A 184 1.22 -24.97 -0.67
C ASN A 184 0.39 -23.67 -0.71
N PRO A 185 -0.84 -23.71 -1.25
CA PRO A 185 -1.67 -22.52 -1.33
C PRO A 185 -2.05 -22.01 0.06
N VAL A 186 -2.10 -20.70 0.23
CA VAL A 186 -2.48 -20.04 1.49
C VAL A 186 -3.58 -19.02 1.27
N ASN A 187 -4.48 -18.88 2.24
CA ASN A 187 -5.46 -17.80 2.23
C ASN A 187 -4.83 -16.58 2.92
N TYR A 188 -4.76 -15.48 2.17
CA TYR A 188 -4.30 -14.20 2.69
C TYR A 188 -5.42 -13.17 2.56
N CYS A 189 -6.00 -12.77 3.69
CA CYS A 189 -7.10 -11.79 3.75
C CYS A 189 -8.28 -12.14 2.81
N GLY A 190 -8.70 -13.42 2.77
CA GLY A 190 -9.78 -13.88 1.90
C GLY A 190 -9.40 -13.98 0.41
N THR A 191 -8.12 -13.93 0.08
CA THR A 191 -7.61 -14.18 -1.28
C THR A 191 -6.70 -15.39 -1.26
N LEU A 192 -6.97 -16.36 -2.14
CA LEU A 192 -6.10 -17.53 -2.30
C LEU A 192 -4.82 -17.13 -3.04
N VAL A 193 -3.69 -17.30 -2.38
CA VAL A 193 -2.35 -17.22 -2.99
C VAL A 193 -1.96 -18.65 -3.40
N ASP A 194 -2.03 -18.95 -4.69
CA ASP A 194 -1.83 -20.28 -5.26
C ASP A 194 -0.78 -20.30 -6.39
N LYS A 195 -0.08 -19.19 -6.62
CA LYS A 195 0.93 -19.05 -7.67
C LYS A 195 2.07 -18.16 -7.20
N THR A 196 3.25 -18.42 -7.76
CA THR A 196 4.44 -17.60 -7.56
C THR A 196 5.27 -17.54 -8.84
N PRO A 197 5.83 -16.38 -9.20
CA PRO A 197 6.82 -16.27 -10.27
C PRO A 197 8.24 -16.59 -9.79
N TYR A 198 8.44 -17.10 -8.56
CA TYR A 198 9.76 -17.51 -8.07
C TYR A 198 10.31 -18.63 -8.95
N PRO A 199 11.57 -18.53 -9.46
CA PRO A 199 12.18 -19.56 -10.27
C PRO A 199 12.78 -20.66 -9.38
N PHE A 200 11.98 -21.68 -9.05
CA PHE A 200 12.47 -22.86 -8.32
C PHE A 200 13.46 -23.67 -9.13
#